data_30c371541d3e98d3afb6f44dbcafd0e7
#
_entry.id   30c371541d3e98d3afb6f44dbcafd0e7
#
_cell.length_a   1.000
_cell.length_b   1.000
_cell.length_c   1.000
_cell.angle_alpha   90.00
_cell.angle_beta   90.00
_cell.angle_gamma   90.00
#
_symmetry.space_group_name_H-M   'P 1'
#
loop_
_entity.id
_entity.type
_entity.pdbx_description
1 polymer ?
#
loop_
_entity_poly.entity_id
_entity_poly.type
_entity_poly.pdbx_seq_one_letter_code
_entity_poly.pdbx_strand_id
1 'polypeptide(L)'
;MKKVLPILILIFSASTFSAHHEEGEKSDSEHTYSFAYTSTYTIPAGSQPQRIERSVLDNLATLEQNGYYNCGLLRHQYGAERAYYSYCYFDSWEHFSEINDVNAPLAREPNQLYGDHSDNLIAVIERNLTKRTPYVLRATYTFGPFLTANEMRDRAKLLFDAYNESFGGCNLAEHAWGSELAWYFYCGYESYADFANKTNSLGELFESGLADAKTDIRNHSDDLMLRIK
;
A
#
# COMPACT_ATOMS: atom_id res chain seq x y z
N MET A 1 -9.92 -83.74 22.46
CA MET A 1 -10.11 -82.45 23.14
C MET A 1 -9.21 -81.40 22.42
N LYS A 2 -9.79 -80.60 21.53
CA LYS A 2 -9.05 -79.54 20.78
C LYS A 2 -9.33 -78.21 21.48
N LYS A 3 -8.26 -77.54 21.98
CA LYS A 3 -8.33 -76.25 22.60
C LYS A 3 -8.27 -75.18 21.46
N VAL A 4 -9.31 -74.36 21.33
CA VAL A 4 -9.38 -73.24 20.44
C VAL A 4 -8.90 -72.05 21.24
N LEU A 5 -7.85 -71.35 20.66
CA LEU A 5 -7.26 -70.12 21.21
C LEU A 5 -7.93 -68.93 20.53
N PRO A 6 -8.48 -67.92 21.22
CA PRO A 6 -9.04 -66.75 20.56
C PRO A 6 -7.93 -65.76 20.18
N ILE A 7 -7.91 -65.38 18.92
CA ILE A 7 -7.06 -64.35 18.40
C ILE A 7 -7.67 -62.96 18.76
N LEU A 8 -6.94 -62.20 19.55
CA LEU A 8 -7.29 -60.83 19.94
C LEU A 8 -6.79 -59.87 18.82
N ILE A 9 -7.71 -59.34 18.02
CA ILE A 9 -7.39 -58.33 17.01
C ILE A 9 -7.36 -56.98 17.69
N LEU A 10 -6.14 -56.41 17.84
CA LEU A 10 -5.92 -55.03 18.26
C LEU A 10 -6.12 -54.13 17.05
N ILE A 11 -7.22 -53.37 17.02
CA ILE A 11 -7.47 -52.31 16.04
C ILE A 11 -6.73 -51.06 16.52
N PHE A 12 -5.60 -50.73 15.87
CA PHE A 12 -4.93 -49.45 16.02
C PHE A 12 -5.70 -48.39 15.22
N SER A 13 -6.44 -47.55 15.92
CA SER A 13 -7.02 -46.35 15.36
C SER A 13 -5.88 -45.35 15.18
N ALA A 14 -5.42 -45.15 13.94
CA ALA A 14 -4.52 -44.05 13.58
C ALA A 14 -5.34 -42.75 13.58
N SER A 15 -5.21 -41.98 14.66
CA SER A 15 -5.68 -40.59 14.69
C SER A 15 -4.74 -39.75 13.84
N THR A 16 -5.17 -39.41 12.64
CA THR A 16 -4.50 -38.37 11.81
C THR A 16 -4.73 -37.02 12.49
N PHE A 17 -3.72 -36.52 13.19
CA PHE A 17 -3.65 -35.12 13.57
C PHE A 17 -3.44 -34.30 12.29
N SER A 18 -4.52 -33.74 11.78
CA SER A 18 -4.45 -32.66 10.82
C SER A 18 -3.98 -31.42 11.59
N ALA A 19 -2.70 -31.10 11.48
CA ALA A 19 -2.20 -29.80 11.91
C ALA A 19 -2.76 -28.76 10.95
N HIS A 20 -3.88 -28.13 11.31
CA HIS A 20 -4.25 -26.85 10.78
C HIS A 20 -3.19 -25.85 11.26
N HIS A 21 -2.26 -25.47 10.37
CA HIS A 21 -1.55 -24.22 10.47
C HIS A 21 -2.61 -23.12 10.24
N GLU A 22 -3.21 -22.65 11.32
CA GLU A 22 -3.73 -21.30 11.35
C GLU A 22 -2.48 -20.40 11.25
N GLU A 23 -2.20 -19.92 10.04
CA GLU A 23 -1.44 -18.67 9.86
C GLU A 23 -2.30 -17.60 10.53
N GLY A 24 -2.00 -17.34 11.79
CA GLY A 24 -2.58 -16.22 12.51
C GLY A 24 -2.20 -14.97 11.74
N GLU A 25 -3.18 -14.33 11.11
CA GLU A 25 -3.09 -12.94 10.72
C GLU A 25 -2.64 -12.18 11.98
N LYS A 26 -1.36 -11.79 12.02
CA LYS A 26 -0.87 -10.87 13.04
C LYS A 26 -1.71 -9.61 12.87
N SER A 27 -2.55 -9.36 13.84
CA SER A 27 -3.34 -8.14 13.95
C SER A 27 -2.41 -6.94 13.78
N ASP A 28 -2.66 -6.13 12.75
CA ASP A 28 -1.98 -4.86 12.46
C ASP A 28 -2.13 -3.79 13.57
N SER A 29 -2.66 -4.18 14.74
CA SER A 29 -3.16 -3.25 15.76
C SER A 29 -2.10 -2.71 16.74
N GLU A 30 -0.83 -3.11 16.65
CA GLU A 30 0.18 -2.70 17.66
C GLU A 30 1.12 -1.57 17.23
N HIS A 31 1.20 -1.21 15.93
CA HIS A 31 2.11 -0.17 15.47
C HIS A 31 1.36 1.07 14.96
N THR A 32 1.66 2.21 15.55
CA THR A 32 1.20 3.52 15.06
C THR A 32 2.22 4.02 14.04
N TYR A 33 2.10 3.57 12.80
CA TYR A 33 3.00 4.01 11.73
C TYR A 33 2.77 5.47 11.39
N SER A 34 3.79 6.30 11.62
CA SER A 34 3.72 7.73 11.34
C SER A 34 4.21 8.08 9.95
N PHE A 35 5.00 7.21 9.33
CA PHE A 35 5.63 7.45 8.03
C PHE A 35 5.59 6.24 7.13
N ALA A 36 5.75 6.47 5.83
CA ALA A 36 6.02 5.42 4.86
C ALA A 36 7.13 5.83 3.89
N TYR A 37 8.01 4.89 3.60
CA TYR A 37 8.90 4.92 2.44
C TYR A 37 8.12 4.38 1.24
N THR A 38 8.05 5.13 0.15
CA THR A 38 7.37 4.73 -1.08
C THR A 38 8.32 4.82 -2.26
N SER A 39 8.22 3.85 -3.18
CA SER A 39 9.02 3.84 -4.40
C SER A 39 8.16 3.56 -5.61
N THR A 40 8.46 4.27 -6.70
CA THR A 40 7.86 4.05 -8.02
C THR A 40 8.92 3.46 -8.95
N TYR A 41 8.60 2.34 -9.61
CA TYR A 41 9.46 1.64 -10.56
C TYR A 41 8.77 1.59 -11.92
N THR A 42 9.20 2.42 -12.86
CA THR A 42 8.60 2.45 -14.20
C THR A 42 8.89 1.15 -14.96
N ILE A 43 7.93 0.70 -15.75
CA ILE A 43 8.03 -0.51 -16.55
C ILE A 43 8.43 -0.11 -17.98
N PRO A 44 9.70 -0.34 -18.41
CA PRO A 44 10.13 0.01 -19.73
C PRO A 44 9.36 -0.73 -20.83
N ALA A 45 9.23 -0.11 -21.99
CA ALA A 45 8.66 -0.77 -23.16
C ALA A 45 9.50 -2.01 -23.53
N GLY A 46 8.83 -3.13 -23.83
CA GLY A 46 9.50 -4.39 -24.17
C GLY A 46 10.11 -5.17 -22.99
N SER A 47 10.04 -4.63 -21.77
CA SER A 47 10.49 -5.34 -20.55
C SER A 47 9.55 -6.49 -20.18
N GLN A 48 10.00 -7.34 -19.25
CA GLN A 48 9.21 -8.40 -18.64
C GLN A 48 8.71 -7.96 -17.26
N PRO A 49 7.46 -7.45 -17.12
CA PRO A 49 6.96 -6.92 -15.86
C PRO A 49 7.11 -7.88 -14.67
N GLN A 50 6.92 -9.18 -14.89
CA GLN A 50 7.03 -10.20 -13.83
C GLN A 50 8.45 -10.34 -13.26
N ARG A 51 9.49 -9.95 -14.00
CA ARG A 51 10.86 -9.93 -13.47
C ARG A 51 11.07 -8.75 -12.54
N ILE A 52 10.52 -7.58 -12.90
CA ILE A 52 10.53 -6.38 -12.05
C ILE A 52 9.75 -6.70 -10.77
N GLU A 53 8.55 -7.25 -10.90
CA GLU A 53 7.68 -7.62 -9.77
C GLU A 53 8.40 -8.51 -8.76
N ARG A 54 9.03 -9.60 -9.23
CA ARG A 54 9.81 -10.49 -8.35
C ARG A 54 10.96 -9.78 -7.66
N SER A 55 11.74 -9.00 -8.40
CA SER A 55 12.87 -8.25 -7.83
C SER A 55 12.41 -7.26 -6.76
N VAL A 56 11.28 -6.57 -6.97
CA VAL A 56 10.72 -5.66 -5.96
C VAL A 56 10.19 -6.43 -4.75
N LEU A 57 9.51 -7.56 -4.95
CA LEU A 57 9.03 -8.40 -3.84
C LEU A 57 10.18 -8.93 -2.98
N ASP A 58 11.28 -9.36 -3.59
CA ASP A 58 12.48 -9.82 -2.88
C ASP A 58 13.10 -8.67 -2.06
N ASN A 59 13.13 -7.46 -2.65
CA ASN A 59 13.61 -6.27 -1.94
C ASN A 59 12.71 -5.91 -0.75
N LEU A 60 11.38 -5.95 -0.92
CA LEU A 60 10.44 -5.68 0.17
C LEU A 60 10.59 -6.68 1.32
N ALA A 61 10.81 -7.96 1.02
CA ALA A 61 11.07 -8.97 2.05
C ALA A 61 12.36 -8.64 2.84
N THR A 62 13.38 -8.13 2.16
CA THR A 62 14.62 -7.66 2.80
C THR A 62 14.37 -6.44 3.68
N LEU A 63 13.59 -5.47 3.21
CA LEU A 63 13.25 -4.28 3.99
C LEU A 63 12.47 -4.65 5.27
N GLU A 64 11.52 -5.61 5.19
CA GLU A 64 10.81 -6.10 6.39
C GLU A 64 11.74 -6.81 7.38
N GLN A 65 12.71 -7.60 6.89
CA GLN A 65 13.73 -8.21 7.75
C GLN A 65 14.63 -7.16 8.44
N ASN A 66 14.81 -6.02 7.82
CA ASN A 66 15.63 -4.92 8.31
C ASN A 66 14.88 -3.96 9.25
N GLY A 67 13.60 -4.20 9.51
CA GLY A 67 12.82 -3.46 10.49
C GLY A 67 11.71 -2.57 9.94
N TYR A 68 11.55 -2.44 8.62
CA TYR A 68 10.35 -1.83 8.06
C TYR A 68 9.12 -2.71 8.32
N TYR A 69 7.94 -2.11 8.37
CA TYR A 69 6.69 -2.80 8.66
C TYR A 69 5.73 -2.80 7.46
N ASN A 70 4.94 -3.87 7.34
CA ASN A 70 3.80 -3.96 6.43
C ASN A 70 4.10 -3.43 5.03
N CYS A 71 5.19 -3.91 4.45
CA CYS A 71 5.55 -3.57 3.09
C CYS A 71 4.52 -4.12 2.09
N GLY A 72 4.17 -3.32 1.11
CA GLY A 72 3.23 -3.71 0.05
C GLY A 72 3.70 -3.33 -1.34
N LEU A 73 3.11 -4.00 -2.33
CA LEU A 73 3.36 -3.78 -3.75
C LEU A 73 2.05 -3.62 -4.50
N LEU A 74 1.93 -2.55 -5.24
CA LEU A 74 0.81 -2.24 -6.12
C LEU A 74 1.30 -2.21 -7.57
N ARG A 75 0.48 -2.68 -8.49
CA ARG A 75 0.77 -2.66 -9.94
C ARG A 75 -0.24 -1.79 -10.66
N HIS A 76 0.25 -0.88 -11.47
CA HIS A 76 -0.55 -0.02 -12.33
C HIS A 76 -1.57 -0.83 -13.16
N GLN A 77 -2.78 -0.30 -13.25
CA GLN A 77 -3.84 -0.76 -14.15
C GLN A 77 -4.28 0.35 -15.10
N TYR A 78 -4.60 1.53 -14.56
CA TYR A 78 -4.99 2.74 -15.28
C TYR A 78 -4.46 3.97 -14.53
N GLY A 79 -4.13 5.04 -15.24
CA GLY A 79 -3.71 6.31 -14.67
C GLY A 79 -2.47 6.89 -15.32
N ALA A 80 -1.68 7.63 -14.53
CA ALA A 80 -0.61 8.48 -15.05
C ALA A 80 0.59 7.68 -15.58
N GLU A 81 1.03 6.64 -14.89
CA GLU A 81 2.30 5.99 -15.21
C GLU A 81 2.23 4.46 -15.08
N ARG A 82 2.74 3.78 -16.13
CA ARG A 82 2.87 2.33 -16.12
C ARG A 82 4.03 1.90 -15.23
N ALA A 83 3.73 1.60 -13.95
CA ALA A 83 4.74 1.34 -12.93
C ALA A 83 4.29 0.28 -11.91
N TYR A 84 5.25 -0.16 -11.09
CA TYR A 84 5.02 -0.75 -9.79
C TYR A 84 5.22 0.33 -8.72
N TYR A 85 4.37 0.32 -7.70
CA TYR A 85 4.42 1.21 -6.55
C TYR A 85 4.60 0.37 -5.30
N SER A 86 5.70 0.56 -4.59
CA SER A 86 5.94 -0.11 -3.33
C SER A 86 5.82 0.87 -2.17
N TYR A 87 5.53 0.34 -0.99
CA TYR A 87 5.53 1.09 0.26
C TYR A 87 5.97 0.21 1.41
N CYS A 88 6.64 0.81 2.40
CA CYS A 88 6.99 0.20 3.67
C CYS A 88 6.81 1.23 4.78
N TYR A 89 6.21 0.85 5.90
CA TYR A 89 5.99 1.77 7.01
C TYR A 89 7.15 1.77 8.00
N PHE A 90 7.29 2.89 8.71
CA PHE A 90 8.21 3.05 9.86
C PHE A 90 7.62 4.07 10.85
N ASP A 91 8.09 4.06 12.11
CA ASP A 91 7.42 4.77 13.19
C ASP A 91 7.90 6.22 13.35
N SER A 92 9.21 6.46 13.23
CA SER A 92 9.82 7.76 13.49
C SER A 92 11.09 7.96 12.65
N TRP A 93 11.63 9.18 12.67
CA TRP A 93 12.91 9.47 12.01
C TRP A 93 14.09 8.78 12.70
N GLU A 94 14.02 8.54 14.00
CA GLU A 94 14.99 7.75 14.75
C GLU A 94 14.98 6.30 14.25
N HIS A 95 13.80 5.69 14.14
CA HIS A 95 13.64 4.35 13.59
C HIS A 95 14.13 4.25 12.15
N PHE A 96 13.84 5.26 11.31
CA PHE A 96 14.36 5.33 9.95
C PHE A 96 15.89 5.35 9.90
N SER A 97 16.54 6.12 10.78
CA SER A 97 18.00 6.17 10.91
C SER A 97 18.57 4.81 11.33
N GLU A 98 18.01 4.18 12.34
CA GLU A 98 18.44 2.85 12.80
C GLU A 98 18.41 1.80 11.69
N ILE A 99 17.31 1.75 10.92
CA ILE A 99 17.17 0.83 9.80
C ILE A 99 18.21 1.12 8.71
N ASN A 100 18.40 2.38 8.33
CA ASN A 100 19.19 2.74 7.17
C ASN A 100 20.68 2.81 7.47
N ASP A 101 21.10 3.18 8.66
CA ASP A 101 22.52 3.18 9.06
C ASP A 101 23.12 1.76 9.06
N VAL A 102 22.30 0.75 9.40
CA VAL A 102 22.70 -0.66 9.34
C VAL A 102 22.78 -1.15 7.89
N ASN A 103 21.92 -0.64 7.00
CA ASN A 103 21.71 -1.17 5.64
C ASN A 103 22.21 -0.23 4.53
N ALA A 104 22.75 0.93 4.87
CA ALA A 104 23.23 1.94 3.92
C ALA A 104 24.14 1.43 2.78
N PRO A 105 24.88 0.32 2.93
CA PRO A 105 25.70 -0.22 1.85
C PRO A 105 25.03 -1.33 1.03
N LEU A 106 23.73 -1.52 1.06
CA LEU A 106 23.11 -2.44 0.10
C LEU A 106 23.43 -1.95 -1.31
N ALA A 107 24.38 -2.65 -1.92
CA ALA A 107 24.89 -2.35 -3.25
C ALA A 107 23.74 -2.21 -4.23
N ARG A 108 23.69 -1.08 -4.94
CA ARG A 108 22.81 -0.91 -6.09
C ARG A 108 23.04 -2.08 -7.02
N GLU A 109 22.00 -2.82 -7.33
CA GLU A 109 22.11 -3.91 -8.32
C GLU A 109 22.65 -3.35 -9.64
N PRO A 110 23.72 -3.98 -10.20
CA PRO A 110 24.32 -3.50 -11.44
C PRO A 110 23.40 -3.64 -12.68
N ASN A 111 22.31 -4.38 -12.58
CA ASN A 111 21.33 -4.61 -13.63
C ASN A 111 19.95 -4.10 -13.22
N GLN A 112 19.71 -2.84 -13.45
CA GLN A 112 18.42 -2.21 -13.23
C GLN A 112 17.38 -2.78 -14.22
N LEU A 113 16.36 -3.46 -13.71
CA LEU A 113 15.29 -4.07 -14.52
C LEU A 113 14.16 -3.08 -14.87
N TYR A 114 14.04 -2.00 -14.12
CA TYR A 114 13.07 -0.93 -14.29
C TYR A 114 13.67 0.25 -15.08
N GLY A 115 12.82 1.12 -15.61
CA GLY A 115 13.25 2.35 -16.28
C GLY A 115 13.70 3.41 -15.28
N ASP A 116 12.79 4.32 -14.96
CA ASP A 116 13.02 5.31 -13.92
C ASP A 116 12.62 4.78 -12.56
N HIS A 117 13.23 5.34 -11.52
CA HIS A 117 12.95 5.04 -10.13
C HIS A 117 12.89 6.35 -9.34
N SER A 118 11.86 6.49 -8.54
CA SER A 118 11.71 7.63 -7.64
C SER A 118 11.28 7.16 -6.26
N ASP A 119 11.87 7.79 -5.24
CA ASP A 119 11.59 7.52 -3.84
C ASP A 119 10.99 8.74 -3.17
N ASN A 120 10.02 8.50 -2.29
CA ASN A 120 9.44 9.52 -1.42
C ASN A 120 9.29 8.96 0.00
N LEU A 121 9.53 9.84 0.98
CA LEU A 121 9.12 9.62 2.36
C LEU A 121 7.86 10.46 2.59
N ILE A 122 6.82 9.83 3.06
CA ILE A 122 5.51 10.47 3.29
C ILE A 122 5.12 10.34 4.75
N ALA A 123 4.54 11.39 5.31
CA ALA A 123 3.93 11.36 6.63
C ALA A 123 2.49 10.85 6.50
N VAL A 124 2.13 9.88 7.31
CA VAL A 124 0.77 9.31 7.35
C VAL A 124 -0.07 10.16 8.29
N ILE A 125 -1.06 10.86 7.76
CA ILE A 125 -1.91 11.79 8.50
C ILE A 125 -3.16 11.10 9.04
N GLU A 126 -3.81 10.27 8.21
CA GLU A 126 -4.98 9.48 8.61
C GLU A 126 -4.93 8.07 8.02
N ARG A 127 -5.42 7.10 8.80
CA ARG A 127 -5.47 5.68 8.43
C ARG A 127 -6.89 5.14 8.65
N ASN A 128 -7.73 5.34 7.65
CA ASN A 128 -9.12 4.89 7.70
C ASN A 128 -9.39 3.68 6.78
N LEU A 129 -8.38 3.27 5.97
CA LEU A 129 -8.44 2.05 5.18
C LEU A 129 -8.10 0.84 6.06
N THR A 130 -9.12 0.29 6.72
CA THR A 130 -8.99 -0.84 7.66
C THR A 130 -9.09 -2.20 6.97
N LYS A 131 -9.69 -2.25 5.78
CA LYS A 131 -9.88 -3.48 5.01
C LYS A 131 -8.86 -3.57 3.88
N ARG A 132 -8.17 -4.70 3.79
CA ARG A 132 -7.32 -5.00 2.65
C ARG A 132 -8.19 -5.34 1.44
N THR A 133 -8.12 -4.52 0.41
CA THR A 133 -8.87 -4.68 -0.85
C THR A 133 -7.94 -5.12 -1.99
N PRO A 134 -8.45 -5.82 -3.01
CA PRO A 134 -7.65 -6.23 -4.16
C PRO A 134 -7.20 -5.04 -5.03
N TYR A 135 -7.93 -3.94 -5.00
CA TYR A 135 -7.61 -2.74 -5.77
C TYR A 135 -7.46 -1.52 -4.88
N VAL A 136 -6.63 -0.59 -5.33
CA VAL A 136 -6.35 0.68 -4.65
C VAL A 136 -6.39 1.81 -5.68
N LEU A 137 -7.15 2.86 -5.38
CA LEU A 137 -7.02 4.16 -6.00
C LEU A 137 -5.94 4.95 -5.25
N ARG A 138 -4.96 5.52 -5.95
CA ARG A 138 -4.10 6.59 -5.45
C ARG A 138 -4.49 7.89 -6.14
N ALA A 139 -5.07 8.83 -5.41
CA ALA A 139 -5.25 10.19 -5.88
C ALA A 139 -4.11 11.06 -5.35
N THR A 140 -3.46 11.80 -6.24
CA THR A 140 -2.32 12.68 -5.93
C THR A 140 -2.71 14.12 -6.21
N TYR A 141 -2.54 15.00 -5.22
CA TYR A 141 -2.86 16.42 -5.31
C TYR A 141 -1.66 17.29 -5.02
N THR A 142 -1.44 18.32 -5.84
CA THR A 142 -0.55 19.44 -5.54
C THR A 142 -1.35 20.72 -5.54
N PHE A 143 -0.98 21.65 -4.63
CA PHE A 143 -1.66 22.92 -4.47
C PHE A 143 -0.82 24.09 -5.02
N GLY A 144 -1.48 25.25 -5.18
CA GLY A 144 -0.84 26.46 -5.67
C GLY A 144 0.26 26.97 -4.72
N PRO A 145 1.28 27.64 -5.26
CA PRO A 145 2.48 28.05 -4.50
C PRO A 145 2.23 29.18 -3.51
N PHE A 146 1.04 29.78 -3.51
CA PHE A 146 0.71 30.92 -2.63
C PHE A 146 -0.01 30.51 -1.34
N LEU A 147 -0.29 29.21 -1.17
CA LEU A 147 -0.88 28.69 0.05
C LEU A 147 0.22 28.39 1.07
N THR A 148 -0.08 28.68 2.33
CA THR A 148 0.74 28.23 3.47
C THR A 148 0.58 26.71 3.66
N ALA A 149 1.49 26.08 4.39
CA ALA A 149 1.42 24.65 4.67
C ALA A 149 0.09 24.27 5.39
N ASN A 150 -0.41 25.12 6.29
CA ASN A 150 -1.68 24.86 6.97
C ASN A 150 -2.87 24.95 6.01
N GLU A 151 -2.89 25.98 5.13
CA GLU A 151 -3.95 26.09 4.14
C GLU A 151 -3.96 24.91 3.16
N MET A 152 -2.77 24.44 2.71
CA MET A 152 -2.68 23.24 1.89
C MET A 152 -3.23 22.00 2.62
N ARG A 153 -2.90 21.84 3.91
CA ARG A 153 -3.41 20.74 4.73
C ARG A 153 -4.93 20.79 4.89
N ASP A 154 -5.49 21.96 5.13
CA ASP A 154 -6.93 22.16 5.24
C ASP A 154 -7.65 21.82 3.92
N ARG A 155 -7.07 22.21 2.79
CA ARG A 155 -7.60 21.85 1.45
C ARG A 155 -7.51 20.37 1.17
N ALA A 156 -6.35 19.75 1.46
CA ALA A 156 -6.16 18.32 1.30
C ALA A 156 -7.15 17.53 2.17
N LYS A 157 -7.34 17.95 3.41
CA LYS A 157 -8.28 17.31 4.33
C LYS A 157 -9.73 17.41 3.83
N LEU A 158 -10.15 18.57 3.34
CA LEU A 158 -11.49 18.77 2.80
C LEU A 158 -11.76 17.84 1.58
N LEU A 159 -10.78 17.73 0.67
CA LEU A 159 -10.88 16.80 -0.47
C LEU A 159 -10.87 15.34 0.01
N PHE A 160 -9.98 15.02 0.94
CA PHE A 160 -9.85 13.68 1.51
C PHE A 160 -11.13 13.20 2.17
N ASP A 161 -11.84 14.06 2.91
CA ASP A 161 -13.09 13.68 3.59
C ASP A 161 -14.15 13.21 2.59
N ALA A 162 -14.24 13.81 1.39
CA ALA A 162 -15.11 13.34 0.33
C ALA A 162 -14.70 11.95 -0.23
N TYR A 163 -13.40 11.74 -0.43
CA TYR A 163 -12.90 10.41 -0.83
C TYR A 163 -13.16 9.36 0.26
N ASN A 164 -12.87 9.71 1.51
CA ASN A 164 -13.05 8.82 2.65
C ASN A 164 -14.51 8.40 2.83
N GLU A 165 -15.45 9.33 2.67
CA GLU A 165 -16.89 9.07 2.70
C GLU A 165 -17.31 8.17 1.54
N SER A 166 -16.93 8.52 0.31
CA SER A 166 -17.34 7.80 -0.90
C SER A 166 -16.78 6.39 -0.99
N PHE A 167 -15.54 6.19 -0.55
CA PHE A 167 -14.86 4.88 -0.61
C PHE A 167 -15.08 4.03 0.64
N GLY A 168 -15.60 4.59 1.73
CA GLY A 168 -15.82 3.88 2.98
C GLY A 168 -14.54 3.57 3.74
N GLY A 169 -13.51 4.40 3.55
CA GLY A 169 -12.21 4.34 4.21
C GLY A 169 -11.05 4.55 3.25
N CYS A 170 -10.28 5.60 3.51
CA CYS A 170 -9.05 5.93 2.79
C CYS A 170 -7.93 6.27 3.77
N ASN A 171 -6.68 6.22 3.31
CA ASN A 171 -5.54 6.75 4.03
C ASN A 171 -5.12 8.09 3.41
N LEU A 172 -4.79 9.06 4.26
CA LEU A 172 -4.23 10.36 3.88
C LEU A 172 -2.76 10.41 4.24
N ALA A 173 -1.93 10.79 3.29
CA ALA A 173 -0.52 11.08 3.52
C ALA A 173 -0.09 12.38 2.87
N GLU A 174 0.93 13.03 3.45
CA GLU A 174 1.57 14.21 2.87
C GLU A 174 3.05 13.95 2.61
N HIS A 175 3.61 14.65 1.64
CA HIS A 175 5.03 14.64 1.37
C HIS A 175 5.84 15.04 2.61
N ALA A 176 6.88 14.26 2.93
CA ALA A 176 7.88 14.61 3.92
C ALA A 176 9.24 14.89 3.26
N TRP A 177 9.75 13.96 2.43
CA TRP A 177 10.98 14.08 1.65
C TRP A 177 10.87 13.30 0.35
N GLY A 178 11.55 13.78 -0.71
CA GLY A 178 11.61 13.09 -2.00
C GLY A 178 11.36 14.00 -3.19
N SER A 179 10.99 13.42 -4.31
CA SER A 179 10.89 14.09 -5.60
C SER A 179 9.56 14.83 -5.84
N GLU A 180 8.53 14.55 -5.05
CA GLU A 180 7.17 15.02 -5.33
C GLU A 180 6.56 15.70 -4.09
N LEU A 181 6.32 17.01 -4.18
CA LEU A 181 5.63 17.77 -3.14
C LEU A 181 4.11 17.64 -3.31
N ALA A 182 3.52 16.60 -2.75
CA ALA A 182 2.13 16.26 -2.98
C ALA A 182 1.42 15.71 -1.72
N TRP A 183 0.10 15.63 -1.84
CA TRP A 183 -0.81 14.94 -0.94
C TRP A 183 -1.33 13.68 -1.62
N TYR A 184 -1.41 12.58 -0.88
CA TYR A 184 -1.75 11.27 -1.41
C TYR A 184 -2.95 10.69 -0.67
N PHE A 185 -3.97 10.30 -1.41
CA PHE A 185 -5.12 9.57 -0.89
C PHE A 185 -5.08 8.15 -1.42
N TYR A 186 -5.10 7.17 -0.52
CA TYR A 186 -5.11 5.75 -0.88
C TYR A 186 -6.45 5.15 -0.47
N CYS A 187 -7.31 4.84 -1.43
CA CYS A 187 -8.65 4.34 -1.20
C CYS A 187 -8.83 2.93 -1.78
N GLY A 188 -9.40 2.03 -0.97
CA GLY A 188 -9.62 0.64 -1.38
C GLY A 188 -10.94 0.43 -2.11
N TYR A 189 -10.95 -0.49 -3.10
CA TYR A 189 -12.18 -0.94 -3.75
C TYR A 189 -12.09 -2.42 -4.16
N GLU A 190 -13.27 -3.09 -4.25
CA GLU A 190 -13.36 -4.54 -4.43
C GLU A 190 -13.37 -4.96 -5.90
N SER A 191 -13.91 -4.12 -6.78
CA SER A 191 -14.04 -4.39 -8.21
C SER A 191 -14.24 -3.08 -8.98
N TYR A 192 -14.12 -3.12 -10.30
CA TYR A 192 -14.43 -1.94 -11.13
C TYR A 192 -15.90 -1.50 -11.06
N ALA A 193 -16.83 -2.41 -10.77
CA ALA A 193 -18.24 -2.04 -10.52
C ALA A 193 -18.37 -1.28 -9.18
N ASP A 194 -17.68 -1.73 -8.13
CA ASP A 194 -17.61 -1.03 -6.85
C ASP A 194 -16.94 0.34 -7.02
N PHE A 195 -15.84 0.42 -7.77
CA PHE A 195 -15.17 1.68 -8.11
C PHE A 195 -16.12 2.66 -8.81
N ALA A 196 -16.89 2.20 -9.81
CA ALA A 196 -17.84 3.06 -10.54
C ALA A 196 -18.90 3.66 -9.60
N ASN A 197 -19.46 2.85 -8.68
CA ASN A 197 -20.42 3.34 -7.69
C ASN A 197 -19.80 4.38 -6.74
N LYS A 198 -18.60 4.13 -6.25
CA LYS A 198 -17.85 5.04 -5.36
C LYS A 198 -17.50 6.35 -6.07
N THR A 199 -17.10 6.28 -7.34
CA THR A 199 -16.77 7.47 -8.15
C THR A 199 -18.01 8.32 -8.43
N ASN A 200 -19.17 7.72 -8.66
CA ASN A 200 -20.43 8.46 -8.81
C ASN A 200 -20.77 9.22 -7.51
N SER A 201 -20.70 8.55 -6.36
CA SER A 201 -20.89 9.18 -5.05
C SER A 201 -19.90 10.32 -4.81
N LEU A 202 -18.61 10.12 -5.15
CA LEU A 202 -17.59 11.16 -5.06
C LEU A 202 -17.92 12.36 -5.94
N GLY A 203 -18.40 12.13 -7.17
CA GLY A 203 -18.83 13.17 -8.11
C GLY A 203 -19.93 14.06 -7.50
N GLU A 204 -20.96 13.43 -6.91
CA GLU A 204 -22.07 14.15 -6.25
C GLU A 204 -21.58 15.04 -5.09
N LEU A 205 -20.64 14.55 -4.26
CA LEU A 205 -20.02 15.33 -3.19
C LEU A 205 -19.23 16.52 -3.74
N PHE A 206 -18.47 16.31 -4.82
CA PHE A 206 -17.72 17.41 -5.46
C PHE A 206 -18.63 18.48 -6.08
N GLU A 207 -19.78 18.11 -6.59
CA GLU A 207 -20.75 19.06 -7.15
C GLU A 207 -21.46 19.87 -6.06
N SER A 208 -21.74 19.25 -4.92
CA SER A 208 -22.56 19.84 -3.86
C SER A 208 -21.84 20.79 -2.90
N GLY A 209 -20.50 20.70 -2.75
CA GLY A 209 -19.84 21.45 -1.67
C GLY A 209 -18.36 21.73 -1.76
N LEU A 210 -17.65 21.27 -2.78
CA LEU A 210 -16.18 21.40 -2.85
C LEU A 210 -15.70 22.40 -3.91
N ALA A 211 -16.55 23.30 -4.38
CA ALA A 211 -16.20 24.24 -5.45
C ALA A 211 -14.97 25.10 -5.09
N ASP A 212 -14.87 25.57 -3.84
CA ASP A 212 -13.76 26.40 -3.38
C ASP A 212 -12.44 25.63 -3.24
N ALA A 213 -12.49 24.35 -2.86
CA ALA A 213 -11.28 23.52 -2.76
C ALA A 213 -10.64 23.24 -4.12
N LYS A 214 -11.43 23.19 -5.19
CA LYS A 214 -10.95 22.92 -6.56
C LYS A 214 -10.14 24.08 -7.13
N THR A 215 -10.35 25.32 -6.70
CA THR A 215 -9.67 26.51 -7.24
C THR A 215 -8.19 26.57 -6.92
N ASP A 216 -7.77 25.92 -5.83
CA ASP A 216 -6.40 25.93 -5.34
C ASP A 216 -5.56 24.74 -5.81
N ILE A 217 -6.19 23.77 -6.50
CA ILE A 217 -5.50 22.60 -7.03
C ILE A 217 -4.65 23.02 -8.23
N ARG A 218 -3.33 22.81 -8.12
CA ARG A 218 -2.38 23.04 -9.23
C ARG A 218 -2.31 21.84 -10.17
N ASN A 219 -2.29 20.63 -9.62
CA ASN A 219 -2.26 19.38 -10.37
C ASN A 219 -2.98 18.27 -9.60
N HIS A 220 -3.57 17.37 -10.37
CA HIS A 220 -4.23 16.17 -9.86
C HIS A 220 -3.98 15.00 -10.81
N SER A 221 -3.70 13.85 -10.24
CA SER A 221 -3.63 12.59 -10.99
C SER A 221 -4.22 11.45 -10.18
N ASP A 222 -4.82 10.50 -10.88
CA ASP A 222 -5.35 9.26 -10.31
C ASP A 222 -4.65 8.05 -10.92
N ASP A 223 -4.30 7.09 -10.07
CA ASP A 223 -3.80 5.78 -10.47
C ASP A 223 -4.70 4.68 -9.89
N LEU A 224 -5.23 3.83 -10.77
CA LEU A 224 -5.92 2.61 -10.36
C LEU A 224 -4.92 1.46 -10.37
N MET A 225 -4.79 0.79 -9.26
CA MET A 225 -3.74 -0.18 -9.03
C MET A 225 -4.30 -1.51 -8.53
N LEU A 226 -3.68 -2.60 -8.95
CA LEU A 226 -3.91 -3.94 -8.41
C LEU A 226 -2.92 -4.21 -7.27
N ARG A 227 -3.40 -4.69 -6.14
CA ARG A 227 -2.55 -5.13 -5.03
C ARG A 227 -1.91 -6.47 -5.35
N ILE A 228 -0.60 -6.52 -5.27
CA ILE A 228 0.22 -7.73 -5.46
C ILE A 228 0.65 -8.30 -4.09
N LYS A 229 1.06 -7.40 -3.17
CA LYS A 229 1.42 -7.74 -1.79
C LYS A 229 0.74 -6.79 -0.81
#